data_de26241d18700d685e402336a33a96e0
#
_entry.id   de26241d18700d685e402336a33a96e0
#
_cell.length_a   1.000
_cell.length_b   1.000
_cell.length_c   1.000
_cell.angle_alpha   90.00
_cell.angle_beta   90.00
_cell.angle_gamma   90.00
#
_symmetry.space_group_name_H-M   'P 1'
#
loop_
_entity.id
_entity.type
_entity.pdbx_description
1 polymer ?
#
loop_
_entity_poly.entity_id
_entity_poly.type
_entity_poly.pdbx_seq_one_letter_code
_entity_poly.pdbx_strand_id
1 'polypeptide(L)'
;MLSALATGPLGCSRPSETGRASGGDAARGEIVFANAGGCGCHTPDGGPPGAGGTEIPTPFGTFHATNLTGDRDHGLGAWSDDEIDRAIRVGERRDGTIESPVMPYYRYAGMSDRDARDLVAYLRTLPASATPNRPARGELPLPRLAYRAWRLLFAGRTKAPAEAPSAGVERGAYLARHVSICGDCHTPRDRFGVSIPSLELAGVPGGGPLPWAPNVTPDRETGVGDWDLSDLENLLATGFTPEYDNVQGAMAEVVDGKAGAPGYGRASASDRAAIAAWMKTIPPIHRVVRKAGADPAGATAPAATEEKPA
;
A
#
# COMPACT_ATOMS: atom_id res chain seq x y z
N MET A 1 -33.86 63.73 -20.45
CA MET A 1 -34.28 62.59 -19.65
C MET A 1 -33.56 61.34 -20.21
N LEU A 2 -32.41 60.97 -19.62
CA LEU A 2 -31.68 59.76 -19.98
C LEU A 2 -31.91 58.74 -18.87
N SER A 3 -32.57 57.63 -19.23
CA SER A 3 -32.69 56.46 -18.35
C SER A 3 -31.44 55.58 -18.46
N ALA A 4 -30.73 55.41 -17.33
CA ALA A 4 -29.62 54.50 -17.23
C ALA A 4 -30.15 53.09 -16.90
N LEU A 5 -29.88 52.11 -17.80
CA LEU A 5 -30.10 50.70 -17.56
C LEU A 5 -28.90 50.11 -16.79
N ALA A 6 -29.15 49.68 -15.56
CA ALA A 6 -28.19 48.96 -14.74
C ALA A 6 -28.25 47.47 -15.13
N THR A 7 -27.16 46.98 -15.74
CA THR A 7 -26.90 45.54 -15.94
C THR A 7 -26.19 44.97 -14.74
N GLY A 8 -26.91 44.27 -13.88
CA GLY A 8 -26.31 43.48 -12.79
C GLY A 8 -25.66 42.19 -13.32
N PRO A 9 -24.55 41.68 -12.74
CA PRO A 9 -23.94 40.45 -13.15
C PRO A 9 -24.80 39.26 -12.71
N LEU A 10 -25.18 38.41 -13.69
CA LEU A 10 -25.78 37.11 -13.46
C LEU A 10 -24.69 36.17 -12.87
N GLY A 11 -24.66 36.08 -11.55
CA GLY A 11 -23.91 35.09 -10.84
C GLY A 11 -24.53 33.71 -11.07
N CYS A 12 -23.92 32.90 -11.93
CA CYS A 12 -24.19 31.48 -12.00
C CYS A 12 -23.67 30.82 -10.73
N SER A 13 -24.49 30.71 -9.70
CA SER A 13 -24.27 29.83 -8.56
C SER A 13 -24.35 28.41 -9.08
N ARG A 14 -23.20 27.73 -9.19
CA ARG A 14 -23.19 26.27 -9.37
C ARG A 14 -23.86 25.67 -8.14
N PRO A 15 -24.84 24.76 -8.31
CA PRO A 15 -25.36 24.00 -7.20
C PRO A 15 -24.18 23.22 -6.57
N SER A 16 -24.03 23.33 -5.26
CA SER A 16 -23.17 22.44 -4.50
C SER A 16 -23.72 21.02 -4.69
N GLU A 17 -23.06 20.20 -5.49
CA GLU A 17 -23.32 18.77 -5.57
C GLU A 17 -22.94 18.15 -4.21
N THR A 18 -23.90 18.19 -3.29
CA THR A 18 -23.85 17.40 -2.07
C THR A 18 -23.97 15.94 -2.46
N GLY A 19 -22.86 15.20 -2.36
CA GLY A 19 -22.87 13.76 -2.21
C GLY A 19 -23.60 12.97 -3.29
N ARG A 20 -23.06 12.88 -4.50
CA ARG A 20 -23.37 11.74 -5.36
C ARG A 20 -22.80 10.53 -4.67
N ALA A 21 -23.69 9.64 -4.17
CA ALA A 21 -23.27 8.36 -3.63
C ALA A 21 -22.35 7.68 -4.64
N SER A 22 -21.17 7.21 -4.18
CA SER A 22 -20.31 6.41 -5.03
C SER A 22 -21.18 5.27 -5.58
N GLY A 23 -21.15 4.97 -6.86
CA GLY A 23 -21.82 3.77 -7.39
C GLY A 23 -21.14 2.48 -6.89
N GLY A 24 -20.35 2.54 -5.81
CA GLY A 24 -19.61 1.46 -5.19
C GLY A 24 -20.40 0.74 -4.11
N ASP A 25 -19.99 -0.49 -3.80
CA ASP A 25 -20.54 -1.37 -2.79
C ASP A 25 -19.57 -1.44 -1.58
N ALA A 26 -20.01 -0.95 -0.43
CA ALA A 26 -19.16 -0.88 0.77
C ALA A 26 -18.77 -2.27 1.31
N ALA A 27 -19.61 -3.30 1.13
CA ALA A 27 -19.26 -4.65 1.57
C ALA A 27 -18.15 -5.27 0.70
N ARG A 28 -18.17 -5.04 -0.62
CA ARG A 28 -17.04 -5.40 -1.48
C ARG A 28 -15.82 -4.53 -1.20
N GLY A 29 -16.04 -3.25 -0.89
CA GLY A 29 -14.99 -2.31 -0.50
C GLY A 29 -14.26 -2.73 0.78
N GLU A 30 -14.94 -3.34 1.73
CA GLU A 30 -14.32 -3.95 2.91
C GLU A 30 -13.32 -5.05 2.51
N ILE A 31 -13.67 -5.89 1.53
CA ILE A 31 -12.77 -6.93 1.03
C ILE A 31 -11.57 -6.32 0.30
N VAL A 32 -11.77 -5.27 -0.51
CA VAL A 32 -10.67 -4.53 -1.15
C VAL A 32 -9.74 -3.92 -0.10
N PHE A 33 -10.31 -3.32 0.94
CA PHE A 33 -9.56 -2.74 2.04
C PHE A 33 -8.77 -3.81 2.82
N ALA A 34 -9.38 -4.97 3.10
CA ALA A 34 -8.71 -6.10 3.71
C ALA A 34 -7.55 -6.63 2.85
N ASN A 35 -7.79 -6.78 1.53
CA ASN A 35 -6.75 -7.14 0.56
C ASN A 35 -5.62 -6.09 0.48
N ALA A 36 -5.88 -4.83 0.83
CA ALA A 36 -4.85 -3.79 0.97
C ALA A 36 -4.13 -3.83 2.34
N GLY A 37 -4.29 -4.90 3.11
CA GLY A 37 -3.71 -5.04 4.45
C GLY A 37 -4.33 -4.07 5.47
N GLY A 38 -5.61 -3.73 5.30
CA GLY A 38 -6.34 -2.86 6.23
C GLY A 38 -5.84 -1.42 6.29
N CYS A 39 -5.05 -0.97 5.32
CA CYS A 39 -4.40 0.35 5.30
C CYS A 39 -3.74 0.68 6.67
N GLY A 40 -3.00 -0.27 7.23
CA GLY A 40 -2.45 -0.22 8.59
C GLY A 40 -1.67 1.05 8.92
N CYS A 41 -1.01 1.66 7.90
CA CYS A 41 -0.35 2.96 8.07
C CYS A 41 -1.32 4.08 8.51
N HIS A 42 -2.58 4.04 8.07
CA HIS A 42 -3.59 5.04 8.41
C HIS A 42 -4.36 4.73 9.70
N THR A 43 -4.05 3.61 10.35
CA THR A 43 -4.69 3.21 11.61
C THR A 43 -3.66 3.31 12.73
N PRO A 44 -3.80 4.25 13.68
CA PRO A 44 -2.85 4.42 14.77
C PRO A 44 -2.98 3.29 15.81
N ASP A 45 -1.91 3.02 16.55
CA ASP A 45 -1.95 2.06 17.65
C ASP A 45 -2.98 2.48 18.71
N GLY A 46 -3.91 1.60 19.01
CA GLY A 46 -4.98 1.86 19.98
C GLY A 46 -5.99 2.94 19.58
N GLY A 47 -5.93 3.42 18.35
CA GLY A 47 -6.88 4.42 17.83
C GLY A 47 -7.93 3.84 16.88
N PRO A 48 -8.89 4.67 16.42
CA PRO A 48 -9.91 4.20 15.48
C PRO A 48 -9.31 3.88 14.10
N PRO A 49 -9.91 2.90 13.37
CA PRO A 49 -9.52 2.58 12.00
C PRO A 49 -9.52 3.82 11.10
N GLY A 50 -8.44 4.03 10.36
CA GLY A 50 -8.32 5.12 9.40
C GLY A 50 -8.14 6.51 10.02
N ALA A 51 -7.99 6.66 11.34
CA ALA A 51 -7.86 7.97 12.01
C ALA A 51 -6.57 8.73 11.67
N GLY A 52 -5.59 8.10 11.05
CA GLY A 52 -4.33 8.71 10.68
C GLY A 52 -3.37 8.95 11.86
N GLY A 53 -2.31 9.69 11.61
CA GLY A 53 -1.37 10.12 12.66
C GLY A 53 -0.18 9.19 12.88
N THR A 54 -0.17 7.98 12.32
CA THR A 54 1.00 7.07 12.38
C THR A 54 2.23 7.71 11.76
N GLU A 55 3.34 7.70 12.47
CA GLU A 55 4.62 8.19 11.97
C GLU A 55 5.29 7.18 11.03
N ILE A 56 5.74 7.65 9.88
CA ILE A 56 6.41 6.85 8.85
C ILE A 56 7.78 7.48 8.61
N PRO A 57 8.84 7.01 9.31
CA PRO A 57 10.20 7.48 9.08
C PRO A 57 10.72 6.97 7.74
N THR A 58 11.36 7.86 6.98
CA THR A 58 11.98 7.54 5.68
C THR A 58 13.31 8.29 5.55
N PRO A 59 14.16 7.95 4.55
CA PRO A 59 15.37 8.72 4.25
C PRO A 59 15.08 10.17 3.84
N PHE A 60 13.83 10.48 3.46
CA PHE A 60 13.40 11.77 2.93
C PHE A 60 12.62 12.60 3.95
N GLY A 61 12.56 12.16 5.19
CA GLY A 61 11.83 12.80 6.27
C GLY A 61 10.86 11.86 6.99
N THR A 62 10.25 12.35 8.06
CA THR A 62 9.19 11.64 8.79
C THR A 62 7.83 12.13 8.30
N PHE A 63 7.06 11.23 7.72
CA PHE A 63 5.70 11.49 7.25
C PHE A 63 4.69 11.04 8.29
N HIS A 64 3.47 11.57 8.19
CA HIS A 64 2.36 11.14 9.02
C HIS A 64 1.22 10.70 8.11
N ALA A 65 0.73 9.50 8.34
CA ALA A 65 -0.44 9.00 7.62
C ALA A 65 -1.65 9.91 7.87
N THR A 66 -2.40 10.19 6.81
CA THR A 66 -3.55 11.10 6.87
C THR A 66 -4.79 10.40 7.43
N ASN A 67 -5.71 11.19 7.95
CA ASN A 67 -7.02 10.75 8.41
C ASN A 67 -7.92 10.41 7.21
N LEU A 68 -8.36 9.15 7.12
CA LEU A 68 -9.23 8.62 6.06
C LEU A 68 -10.71 8.57 6.45
N THR A 69 -11.06 9.00 7.69
CA THR A 69 -12.42 8.91 8.20
C THR A 69 -13.35 9.97 7.59
N GLY A 70 -14.65 9.84 7.86
CA GLY A 70 -15.67 10.79 7.42
C GLY A 70 -15.66 12.16 8.14
N ASP A 71 -14.65 12.47 8.95
CA ASP A 71 -14.51 13.80 9.56
C ASP A 71 -14.35 14.88 8.49
N ARG A 72 -15.09 16.00 8.62
CA ARG A 72 -15.12 17.03 7.58
C ARG A 72 -13.91 17.96 7.59
N ASP A 73 -13.31 18.16 8.77
CA ASP A 73 -12.23 19.12 8.96
C ASP A 73 -10.86 18.45 8.81
N HIS A 74 -10.72 17.21 9.25
CA HIS A 74 -9.44 16.50 9.31
C HIS A 74 -9.38 15.27 8.41
N GLY A 75 -10.54 14.68 8.02
CA GLY A 75 -10.64 13.48 7.21
C GLY A 75 -11.11 13.73 5.78
N LEU A 76 -11.75 12.71 5.23
CA LEU A 76 -12.28 12.70 3.86
C LEU A 76 -13.73 13.20 3.75
N GLY A 77 -14.37 13.62 4.86
CA GLY A 77 -15.79 13.96 4.90
C GLY A 77 -16.22 15.13 4.02
N ALA A 78 -15.28 16.04 3.68
CA ALA A 78 -15.53 17.14 2.76
C ALA A 78 -15.08 16.89 1.32
N TRP A 79 -14.49 15.71 1.02
CA TRP A 79 -14.00 15.35 -0.31
C TRP A 79 -15.12 14.69 -1.12
N SER A 80 -15.14 14.89 -2.44
CA SER A 80 -15.94 14.07 -3.34
C SER A 80 -15.30 12.68 -3.53
N ASP A 81 -16.08 11.70 -4.02
CA ASP A 81 -15.58 10.36 -4.30
C ASP A 81 -14.50 10.37 -5.38
N ASP A 82 -14.65 11.22 -6.40
CA ASP A 82 -13.64 11.41 -7.46
C ASP A 82 -12.34 12.02 -6.92
N GLU A 83 -12.42 12.92 -5.93
CA GLU A 83 -11.21 13.47 -5.27
C GLU A 83 -10.48 12.40 -4.46
N ILE A 84 -11.22 11.53 -3.76
CA ILE A 84 -10.64 10.40 -3.01
C ILE A 84 -9.99 9.40 -3.98
N ASP A 85 -10.70 9.02 -5.05
CA ASP A 85 -10.16 8.12 -6.07
C ASP A 85 -8.87 8.66 -6.69
N ARG A 86 -8.84 9.95 -7.06
CA ARG A 86 -7.62 10.59 -7.58
C ARG A 86 -6.48 10.60 -6.58
N ALA A 87 -6.75 10.82 -5.29
CA ALA A 87 -5.71 10.77 -4.27
C ALA A 87 -5.11 9.36 -4.17
N ILE A 88 -5.96 8.32 -4.18
CA ILE A 88 -5.52 6.93 -4.08
C ILE A 88 -4.74 6.48 -5.32
N ARG A 89 -5.27 6.71 -6.54
CA ARG A 89 -4.72 6.12 -7.77
C ARG A 89 -3.81 7.04 -8.57
N VAL A 90 -3.90 8.34 -8.37
CA VAL A 90 -3.11 9.34 -9.12
C VAL A 90 -2.18 10.14 -8.21
N GLY A 91 -2.39 10.07 -6.89
CA GLY A 91 -1.64 10.85 -5.92
C GLY A 91 -1.92 12.34 -5.99
N GLU A 92 -3.10 12.73 -6.44
CA GLU A 92 -3.51 14.14 -6.55
C GLU A 92 -4.54 14.48 -5.47
N ARG A 93 -4.13 15.35 -4.56
CA ARG A 93 -4.98 15.84 -3.47
C ARG A 93 -6.03 16.83 -3.98
N ARG A 94 -7.05 17.07 -3.15
CA ARG A 94 -8.13 18.03 -3.43
C ARG A 94 -7.64 19.43 -3.79
N ASP A 95 -6.53 19.88 -3.20
CA ASP A 95 -5.93 21.20 -3.48
C ASP A 95 -5.02 21.20 -4.73
N GLY A 96 -4.99 20.10 -5.52
CA GLY A 96 -4.16 19.93 -6.71
C GLY A 96 -2.69 19.67 -6.41
N THR A 97 -2.31 19.51 -5.15
CA THR A 97 -0.95 19.09 -4.80
C THR A 97 -0.76 17.59 -5.02
N ILE A 98 0.50 17.17 -5.23
CA ILE A 98 0.85 15.78 -5.42
C ILE A 98 1.31 15.19 -4.08
N GLU A 99 0.79 14.01 -3.75
CA GLU A 99 1.20 13.24 -2.58
C GLU A 99 2.67 12.87 -2.65
N SER A 100 3.31 12.78 -1.49
CA SER A 100 4.60 12.12 -1.39
C SER A 100 4.48 10.65 -1.85
N PRO A 101 5.48 10.10 -2.60
CA PRO A 101 5.48 8.70 -2.97
C PRO A 101 5.60 7.71 -1.79
N VAL A 102 5.68 8.19 -0.56
CA VAL A 102 5.49 7.40 0.66
C VAL A 102 4.07 6.84 0.72
N MET A 103 3.06 7.58 0.24
CA MET A 103 1.77 7.01 -0.14
C MET A 103 1.93 6.36 -1.53
N PRO A 104 1.81 5.04 -1.66
CA PRO A 104 2.17 4.31 -2.89
C PRO A 104 1.09 4.38 -3.97
N TYR A 105 0.57 5.58 -4.26
CA TYR A 105 -0.46 5.83 -5.26
C TYR A 105 -0.10 5.25 -6.64
N TYR A 106 1.18 5.23 -6.99
CA TYR A 106 1.67 4.68 -8.26
C TYR A 106 1.47 3.15 -8.37
N ARG A 107 1.38 2.45 -7.24
CA ARG A 107 0.99 1.04 -7.19
C ARG A 107 -0.52 0.90 -7.38
N TYR A 108 -1.29 1.70 -6.66
CA TYR A 108 -2.75 1.71 -6.76
C TYR A 108 -3.27 2.22 -8.12
N ALA A 109 -2.42 2.86 -8.94
CA ALA A 109 -2.78 3.31 -10.28
C ALA A 109 -3.35 2.19 -11.19
N GLY A 110 -3.03 0.92 -10.91
CA GLY A 110 -3.59 -0.23 -11.62
C GLY A 110 -4.82 -0.86 -10.96
N MET A 111 -5.29 -0.33 -9.82
CA MET A 111 -6.53 -0.79 -9.20
C MET A 111 -7.71 -0.54 -10.15
N SER A 112 -8.59 -1.53 -10.31
CA SER A 112 -9.74 -1.43 -11.21
C SER A 112 -10.69 -0.29 -10.80
N ASP A 113 -11.41 0.26 -11.79
CA ASP A 113 -12.39 1.31 -11.51
C ASP A 113 -13.49 0.85 -10.56
N ARG A 114 -13.84 -0.44 -10.62
CA ARG A 114 -14.82 -1.03 -9.71
C ARG A 114 -14.27 -1.12 -8.30
N ASP A 115 -13.09 -1.74 -8.10
CA ASP A 115 -12.50 -1.91 -6.77
C ASP A 115 -12.21 -0.55 -6.12
N ALA A 116 -11.80 0.46 -6.90
CA ALA A 116 -11.59 1.81 -6.39
C ALA A 116 -12.90 2.45 -5.89
N ARG A 117 -14.00 2.34 -6.66
CA ARG A 117 -15.32 2.83 -6.20
C ARG A 117 -15.81 2.09 -4.96
N ASP A 118 -15.67 0.76 -4.93
CA ASP A 118 -16.08 -0.05 -3.78
C ASP A 118 -15.25 0.33 -2.55
N LEU A 119 -13.93 0.53 -2.69
CA LEU A 119 -13.06 1.01 -1.62
C LEU A 119 -13.50 2.38 -1.10
N VAL A 120 -13.78 3.34 -1.98
CA VAL A 120 -14.29 4.67 -1.58
C VAL A 120 -15.59 4.54 -0.80
N ALA A 121 -16.51 3.68 -1.27
CA ALA A 121 -17.77 3.41 -0.56
C ALA A 121 -17.52 2.87 0.86
N TYR A 122 -16.56 1.98 1.03
CA TYR A 122 -16.18 1.47 2.36
C TYR A 122 -15.54 2.56 3.24
N LEU A 123 -14.61 3.35 2.71
CA LEU A 123 -14.00 4.45 3.47
C LEU A 123 -15.03 5.44 4.01
N ARG A 124 -16.15 5.64 3.29
CA ARG A 124 -17.29 6.46 3.76
C ARG A 124 -18.00 5.89 4.98
N THR A 125 -17.85 4.58 5.27
CA THR A 125 -18.45 3.94 6.43
C THR A 125 -17.60 4.04 7.69
N LEU A 126 -16.32 4.46 7.57
CA LEU A 126 -15.43 4.57 8.72
C LEU A 126 -15.96 5.63 9.71
N PRO A 127 -16.01 5.31 11.01
CA PRO A 127 -16.42 6.27 12.03
C PRO A 127 -15.57 7.53 12.00
N ALA A 128 -16.20 8.70 12.04
CA ALA A 128 -15.49 9.97 12.03
C ALA A 128 -14.55 10.10 13.23
N SER A 129 -13.33 10.55 12.99
CA SER A 129 -12.32 10.85 14.01
C SER A 129 -11.79 12.26 13.80
N ALA A 130 -11.81 13.07 14.85
CA ALA A 130 -11.28 14.44 14.82
C ALA A 130 -9.74 14.51 14.95
N THR A 131 -9.03 13.43 14.64
CA THR A 131 -7.57 13.40 14.66
C THR A 131 -7.02 14.34 13.58
N PRO A 132 -6.25 15.39 13.94
CA PRO A 132 -5.74 16.34 12.97
C PRO A 132 -4.59 15.75 12.15
N ASN A 133 -4.56 16.07 10.85
CA ASN A 133 -3.43 15.76 9.99
C ASN A 133 -2.19 16.55 10.42
N ARG A 134 -1.04 15.90 10.45
CA ARG A 134 0.24 16.52 10.80
C ARG A 134 1.09 16.69 9.55
N PRO A 135 1.80 17.84 9.39
CA PRO A 135 2.75 18.00 8.30
C PRO A 135 3.94 17.05 8.47
N ALA A 136 4.55 16.67 7.37
CA ALA A 136 5.82 15.95 7.40
C ALA A 136 6.93 16.80 8.03
N ARG A 137 7.93 16.15 8.62
CA ARG A 137 9.10 16.78 9.24
C ARG A 137 10.37 16.36 8.52
N GLY A 138 11.27 17.31 8.27
CA GLY A 138 12.56 17.04 7.62
C GLY A 138 12.44 16.70 6.13
N GLU A 139 11.35 17.12 5.49
CA GLU A 139 11.16 16.94 4.05
C GLU A 139 12.24 17.63 3.21
N LEU A 140 12.39 17.15 1.98
CA LEU A 140 13.23 17.78 0.97
C LEU A 140 12.85 19.26 0.75
N PRO A 141 13.81 20.13 0.42
CA PRO A 141 13.48 21.48 -0.05
C PRO A 141 12.51 21.43 -1.23
N LEU A 142 11.52 22.32 -1.24
CA LEU A 142 10.51 22.42 -2.30
C LEU A 142 9.75 21.08 -2.55
N PRO A 143 9.15 20.45 -1.52
CA PRO A 143 8.58 19.12 -1.63
C PRO A 143 7.51 19.01 -2.73
N ARG A 144 6.70 20.03 -2.95
CA ARG A 144 5.69 20.07 -4.02
C ARG A 144 6.29 19.90 -5.42
N LEU A 145 7.44 20.51 -5.68
CA LEU A 145 8.14 20.38 -6.97
C LEU A 145 8.82 19.01 -7.07
N ALA A 146 9.46 18.56 -5.99
CA ALA A 146 10.12 17.27 -5.93
C ALA A 146 9.12 16.11 -6.19
N TYR A 147 7.93 16.12 -5.58
CA TYR A 147 6.93 15.08 -5.77
C TYR A 147 6.33 15.09 -7.18
N ARG A 148 6.12 16.27 -7.78
CA ARG A 148 5.70 16.38 -9.18
C ARG A 148 6.75 15.82 -10.14
N ALA A 149 8.03 16.16 -9.93
CA ALA A 149 9.14 15.63 -10.72
C ALA A 149 9.25 14.10 -10.55
N TRP A 150 9.21 13.61 -9.31
CA TRP A 150 9.26 12.18 -9.03
C TRP A 150 8.11 11.43 -9.73
N ARG A 151 6.87 11.94 -9.62
CA ARG A 151 5.71 11.36 -10.31
C ARG A 151 5.90 11.31 -11.82
N LEU A 152 6.40 12.38 -12.41
CA LEU A 152 6.63 12.47 -13.85
C LEU A 152 7.68 11.46 -14.34
N LEU A 153 8.75 11.28 -13.55
CA LEU A 153 9.90 10.47 -13.92
C LEU A 153 9.72 8.98 -13.60
N PHE A 154 9.03 8.64 -12.52
CA PHE A 154 9.08 7.30 -11.92
C PHE A 154 7.72 6.63 -11.70
N ALA A 155 6.61 7.37 -11.59
CA ALA A 155 5.32 6.75 -11.29
C ALA A 155 4.74 5.91 -12.45
N GLY A 156 5.27 6.07 -13.66
CA GLY A 156 4.76 5.37 -14.84
C GLY A 156 3.37 5.87 -15.27
N ARG A 157 2.79 5.19 -16.26
CA ARG A 157 1.42 5.44 -16.73
C ARG A 157 0.69 4.10 -16.80
N THR A 158 0.27 3.61 -15.64
CA THR A 158 -0.56 2.41 -15.58
C THR A 158 -2.01 2.80 -15.90
N LYS A 159 -2.62 2.11 -16.86
CA LYS A 159 -4.05 2.25 -17.15
C LYS A 159 -4.81 1.25 -16.30
N ALA A 160 -5.66 1.74 -15.41
CA ALA A 160 -6.56 0.89 -14.64
C ALA A 160 -7.56 0.17 -15.55
N PRO A 161 -7.83 -1.12 -15.32
CA PRO A 161 -8.94 -1.81 -15.99
C PRO A 161 -10.28 -1.38 -15.37
N ALA A 162 -11.37 -1.49 -16.15
CA ALA A 162 -12.72 -1.24 -15.62
C ALA A 162 -13.09 -2.25 -14.52
N GLU A 163 -12.77 -3.51 -14.74
CA GLU A 163 -12.99 -4.64 -13.83
C GLU A 163 -11.68 -5.39 -13.56
N ALA A 164 -11.52 -5.87 -12.34
CA ALA A 164 -10.39 -6.72 -11.97
C ALA A 164 -10.52 -8.12 -12.59
N PRO A 165 -9.40 -8.84 -12.85
CA PRO A 165 -9.46 -10.25 -13.16
C PRO A 165 -10.21 -11.02 -12.07
N SER A 166 -11.05 -11.99 -12.46
CA SER A 166 -11.98 -12.65 -11.54
C SER A 166 -11.35 -13.82 -10.77
N ALA A 167 -10.31 -14.45 -11.30
CA ALA A 167 -9.71 -15.66 -10.70
C ALA A 167 -8.28 -15.94 -11.21
N GLY A 168 -7.65 -16.95 -10.64
CA GLY A 168 -6.38 -17.51 -11.11
C GLY A 168 -5.19 -16.60 -10.93
N VAL A 169 -4.13 -16.90 -11.68
CA VAL A 169 -2.83 -16.19 -11.59
C VAL A 169 -2.96 -14.72 -11.93
N GLU A 170 -3.80 -14.36 -12.91
CA GLU A 170 -4.05 -12.96 -13.25
C GLU A 170 -4.71 -12.18 -12.10
N ARG A 171 -5.66 -12.80 -11.39
CA ARG A 171 -6.24 -12.20 -10.17
C ARG A 171 -5.18 -12.01 -9.11
N GLY A 172 -4.33 -13.02 -8.88
CA GLY A 172 -3.22 -12.95 -7.93
C GLY A 172 -2.23 -11.84 -8.27
N ALA A 173 -1.82 -11.74 -9.54
CA ALA A 173 -0.94 -10.68 -10.03
C ALA A 173 -1.54 -9.28 -9.81
N TYR A 174 -2.81 -9.12 -10.13
CA TYR A 174 -3.54 -7.89 -9.93
C TYR A 174 -3.58 -7.49 -8.44
N LEU A 175 -3.99 -8.42 -7.59
CA LEU A 175 -4.05 -8.18 -6.13
C LEU A 175 -2.67 -7.82 -5.59
N ALA A 176 -1.66 -8.63 -5.82
CA ALA A 176 -0.33 -8.45 -5.28
C ALA A 176 0.36 -7.16 -5.72
N ARG A 177 0.07 -6.68 -6.94
CA ARG A 177 0.71 -5.49 -7.50
C ARG A 177 -0.07 -4.20 -7.32
N HIS A 178 -1.41 -4.27 -7.29
CA HIS A 178 -2.27 -3.09 -7.38
C HIS A 178 -3.27 -2.91 -6.22
N VAL A 179 -3.40 -3.90 -5.35
CA VAL A 179 -4.26 -3.82 -4.16
C VAL A 179 -3.46 -4.08 -2.89
N SER A 180 -2.88 -5.25 -2.78
CA SER A 180 -2.04 -5.67 -1.64
C SER A 180 -0.66 -5.03 -1.64
N ILE A 181 -0.20 -4.58 -2.81
CA ILE A 181 1.09 -3.91 -3.04
C ILE A 181 2.28 -4.58 -2.34
N CYS A 182 2.35 -5.93 -2.37
CA CYS A 182 3.37 -6.73 -1.70
C CYS A 182 4.80 -6.23 -1.95
N GLY A 183 5.05 -5.81 -3.20
CA GLY A 183 6.34 -5.25 -3.60
C GLY A 183 6.70 -3.92 -2.92
N ASP A 184 5.78 -3.26 -2.21
CA ASP A 184 6.12 -2.02 -1.52
C ASP A 184 7.00 -2.27 -0.30
N CYS A 185 6.78 -3.38 0.40
CA CYS A 185 7.59 -3.85 1.53
C CYS A 185 8.68 -4.85 1.11
N HIS A 186 8.38 -5.75 0.14
CA HIS A 186 9.26 -6.88 -0.19
C HIS A 186 10.22 -6.61 -1.36
N THR A 187 10.22 -5.42 -1.96
CA THR A 187 11.16 -5.07 -3.04
C THR A 187 12.12 -3.97 -2.59
N PRO A 188 13.43 -4.15 -2.75
CA PRO A 188 14.39 -3.09 -2.44
C PRO A 188 14.19 -1.86 -3.30
N ARG A 189 14.58 -0.71 -2.76
CA ARG A 189 14.49 0.58 -3.43
C ARG A 189 15.88 1.15 -3.70
N ASP A 190 16.00 1.92 -4.75
CA ASP A 190 17.20 2.71 -5.03
C ASP A 190 17.26 3.99 -4.17
N ARG A 191 18.28 4.82 -4.40
CA ARG A 191 18.49 6.10 -3.70
C ARG A 191 17.39 7.14 -3.94
N PHE A 192 16.54 6.95 -4.95
CA PHE A 192 15.40 7.83 -5.25
C PHE A 192 14.09 7.30 -4.68
N GLY A 193 14.14 6.20 -3.92
CA GLY A 193 12.97 5.52 -3.37
C GLY A 193 12.19 4.71 -4.40
N VAL A 194 12.77 4.46 -5.59
CA VAL A 194 12.14 3.68 -6.65
C VAL A 194 12.44 2.20 -6.45
N SER A 195 11.43 1.35 -6.52
CA SER A 195 11.60 -0.10 -6.44
C SER A 195 12.49 -0.60 -7.58
N ILE A 196 13.42 -1.51 -7.28
CA ILE A 196 14.34 -2.12 -8.24
C ILE A 196 13.61 -3.30 -8.92
N PRO A 197 13.21 -3.20 -10.22
CA PRO A 197 12.36 -4.21 -10.85
C PRO A 197 13.01 -5.60 -10.93
N SER A 198 14.32 -5.68 -11.12
CA SER A 198 15.06 -6.95 -11.15
C SER A 198 15.12 -7.66 -9.80
N LEU A 199 14.69 -7.02 -8.72
CA LEU A 199 14.64 -7.56 -7.36
C LEU A 199 13.20 -7.56 -6.82
N GLU A 200 12.20 -7.61 -7.73
CA GLU A 200 10.78 -7.66 -7.31
C GLU A 200 10.58 -8.81 -6.32
N LEU A 201 10.08 -8.48 -5.12
CA LEU A 201 9.79 -9.42 -4.01
C LEU A 201 11.01 -10.17 -3.43
N ALA A 202 12.24 -9.80 -3.78
CA ALA A 202 13.46 -10.44 -3.28
C ALA A 202 13.86 -10.01 -1.85
N GLY A 203 13.01 -9.27 -1.16
CA GLY A 203 13.18 -8.88 0.25
C GLY A 203 14.01 -7.63 0.46
N VAL A 204 13.86 -7.03 1.63
CA VAL A 204 14.53 -5.78 2.05
C VAL A 204 15.35 -6.06 3.33
N PRO A 205 16.67 -5.78 3.34
CA PRO A 205 17.50 -6.03 4.51
C PRO A 205 17.13 -5.10 5.67
N GLY A 206 17.26 -5.60 6.88
CA GLY A 206 17.10 -4.82 8.10
C GLY A 206 18.24 -3.84 8.33
N GLY A 207 18.02 -2.89 9.25
CA GLY A 207 19.02 -1.87 9.63
C GLY A 207 19.02 -0.65 8.74
N GLY A 208 18.22 -0.63 7.68
CA GLY A 208 17.97 0.53 6.86
C GLY A 208 16.71 1.31 7.31
N PRO A 209 16.32 2.33 6.56
CA PRO A 209 15.14 3.15 6.87
C PRO A 209 13.81 2.44 6.57
N LEU A 210 13.84 1.35 5.81
CA LEU A 210 12.68 0.50 5.56
C LEU A 210 12.69 -0.67 6.55
N PRO A 211 11.52 -1.15 6.97
CA PRO A 211 11.42 -2.35 7.79
C PRO A 211 12.01 -3.56 7.04
N TRP A 212 12.60 -4.49 7.79
CA TRP A 212 13.03 -5.75 7.22
C TRP A 212 11.84 -6.51 6.64
N ALA A 213 12.03 -7.04 5.44
CA ALA A 213 11.06 -7.94 4.82
C ALA A 213 11.80 -9.10 4.14
N PRO A 214 11.36 -10.37 4.31
CA PRO A 214 12.04 -11.51 3.73
C PRO A 214 11.89 -11.56 2.21
N ASN A 215 12.74 -12.36 1.56
CA ASN A 215 12.56 -12.80 0.20
C ASN A 215 11.32 -13.69 0.11
N VAL A 216 10.34 -13.31 -0.70
CA VAL A 216 9.11 -14.09 -0.94
C VAL A 216 8.99 -14.55 -2.39
N THR A 217 10.10 -14.53 -3.15
CA THR A 217 10.15 -15.20 -4.47
C THR A 217 10.20 -16.70 -4.30
N PRO A 218 9.86 -17.51 -5.33
CA PRO A 218 9.91 -18.96 -5.26
C PRO A 218 11.34 -19.53 -5.37
N ASP A 219 12.32 -18.85 -4.79
CA ASP A 219 13.67 -19.37 -4.58
C ASP A 219 13.64 -20.38 -3.42
N ARG A 220 14.22 -21.56 -3.63
CA ARG A 220 14.14 -22.68 -2.68
C ARG A 220 15.00 -22.50 -1.44
N GLU A 221 16.09 -21.74 -1.54
CA GLU A 221 17.06 -21.59 -0.44
C GLU A 221 16.79 -20.35 0.39
N THR A 222 16.33 -19.27 -0.24
CA THR A 222 16.25 -17.96 0.41
C THR A 222 14.85 -17.34 0.39
N GLY A 223 13.91 -17.98 -0.31
CA GLY A 223 12.53 -17.53 -0.46
C GLY A 223 11.52 -18.58 -0.03
N VAL A 224 10.36 -18.60 -0.70
CA VAL A 224 9.23 -19.49 -0.40
C VAL A 224 9.11 -20.64 -1.43
N GLY A 225 10.22 -21.02 -2.07
CA GLY A 225 10.22 -22.03 -3.14
C GLY A 225 9.82 -23.41 -2.70
N ASP A 226 10.16 -23.83 -1.50
CA ASP A 226 9.84 -25.14 -0.93
C ASP A 226 8.44 -25.21 -0.26
N TRP A 227 7.79 -24.05 -0.07
CA TRP A 227 6.43 -23.99 0.44
C TRP A 227 5.44 -24.42 -0.63
N ASP A 228 4.40 -25.13 -0.27
CA ASP A 228 3.31 -25.43 -1.18
C ASP A 228 2.26 -24.29 -1.24
N LEU A 229 1.21 -24.45 -2.05
CA LEU A 229 0.17 -23.43 -2.17
C LEU A 229 -0.61 -23.27 -0.87
N SER A 230 -0.87 -24.35 -0.14
CA SER A 230 -1.60 -24.32 1.12
C SER A 230 -0.81 -23.62 2.23
N ASP A 231 0.52 -23.72 2.21
CA ASP A 231 1.38 -22.97 3.15
C ASP A 231 1.25 -21.47 2.95
N LEU A 232 1.31 -21.02 1.68
CA LEU A 232 1.16 -19.61 1.32
C LEU A 232 -0.24 -19.09 1.65
N GLU A 233 -1.29 -19.88 1.35
CA GLU A 233 -2.66 -19.53 1.69
C GLU A 233 -2.87 -19.44 3.21
N ASN A 234 -2.30 -20.39 3.96
CA ASN A 234 -2.36 -20.40 5.42
C ASN A 234 -1.62 -19.19 6.01
N LEU A 235 -0.42 -18.88 5.52
CA LEU A 235 0.31 -17.68 5.94
C LEU A 235 -0.53 -16.41 5.76
N LEU A 236 -1.15 -16.24 4.58
CA LEU A 236 -1.99 -15.07 4.30
C LEU A 236 -3.30 -15.06 5.11
N ALA A 237 -3.77 -16.22 5.57
CA ALA A 237 -4.99 -16.33 6.38
C ALA A 237 -4.75 -16.14 7.88
N THR A 238 -3.62 -16.62 8.38
CA THR A 238 -3.38 -16.81 9.82
C THR A 238 -2.05 -16.25 10.30
N GLY A 239 -1.13 -15.93 9.40
CA GLY A 239 0.23 -15.49 9.74
C GLY A 239 1.18 -16.62 10.11
N PHE A 240 0.75 -17.89 10.13
CA PHE A 240 1.63 -19.02 10.47
C PHE A 240 2.42 -19.50 9.27
N THR A 241 3.71 -19.77 9.49
CA THR A 241 4.62 -20.40 8.54
C THR A 241 4.56 -21.94 8.62
N PRO A 242 5.05 -22.68 7.62
CA PRO A 242 5.15 -24.14 7.70
C PRO A 242 6.01 -24.66 8.85
N GLU A 243 6.96 -23.84 9.34
CA GLU A 243 7.85 -24.14 10.47
C GLU A 243 7.17 -23.89 11.84
N TYR A 244 5.86 -23.62 11.85
CA TYR A 244 5.10 -23.31 13.05
C TYR A 244 5.56 -22.02 13.78
N ASP A 245 6.20 -21.10 13.05
CA ASP A 245 6.46 -19.75 13.51
C ASP A 245 5.36 -18.81 12.97
N ASN A 246 5.30 -17.58 13.45
CA ASN A 246 4.34 -16.59 12.97
C ASN A 246 5.02 -15.31 12.50
N VAL A 247 4.37 -14.64 11.54
CA VAL A 247 4.78 -13.32 11.09
C VAL A 247 4.67 -12.31 12.24
N GLN A 248 5.54 -11.31 12.23
CA GLN A 248 5.59 -10.29 13.28
C GLN A 248 5.67 -8.88 12.68
N GLY A 249 5.48 -7.87 13.54
CA GLY A 249 5.56 -6.47 13.14
C GLY A 249 4.55 -6.11 12.06
N ALA A 250 4.96 -5.36 11.05
CA ALA A 250 4.08 -4.89 9.99
C ALA A 250 3.33 -6.00 9.24
N MET A 251 3.95 -7.18 9.04
CA MET A 251 3.28 -8.28 8.36
C MET A 251 2.17 -8.91 9.22
N ALA A 252 2.33 -8.95 10.55
CA ALA A 252 1.25 -9.38 11.44
C ALA A 252 0.05 -8.41 11.35
N GLU A 253 0.30 -7.09 11.34
CA GLU A 253 -0.76 -6.09 11.15
C GLU A 253 -1.47 -6.24 9.79
N VAL A 254 -0.73 -6.63 8.74
CA VAL A 254 -1.30 -6.88 7.40
C VAL A 254 -2.22 -8.11 7.41
N VAL A 255 -1.85 -9.17 8.13
CA VAL A 255 -2.66 -10.40 8.21
C VAL A 255 -3.85 -10.24 9.16
N ASP A 256 -3.59 -9.81 10.38
CA ASP A 256 -4.61 -9.75 11.44
C ASP A 256 -5.52 -8.52 11.31
N GLY A 257 -5.05 -7.49 10.61
CA GLY A 257 -5.62 -6.15 10.68
C GLY A 257 -5.11 -5.38 11.90
N LYS A 258 -5.54 -4.14 12.02
CA LYS A 258 -5.08 -3.24 13.08
C LYS A 258 -6.24 -2.47 13.69
N ALA A 259 -6.35 -2.51 15.02
CA ALA A 259 -7.35 -1.74 15.78
C ALA A 259 -8.79 -1.87 15.25
N GLY A 260 -9.18 -3.06 14.79
CA GLY A 260 -10.50 -3.34 14.21
C GLY A 260 -10.61 -3.10 12.70
N ALA A 261 -9.59 -2.55 12.05
CA ALA A 261 -9.50 -2.55 10.60
C ALA A 261 -9.22 -3.99 10.09
N PRO A 262 -9.92 -4.48 9.07
CA PRO A 262 -9.74 -5.85 8.58
C PRO A 262 -8.41 -6.02 7.84
N GLY A 263 -7.68 -7.11 8.13
CA GLY A 263 -6.49 -7.54 7.40
C GLY A 263 -6.77 -8.73 6.47
N TYR A 264 -5.72 -9.37 5.95
CA TYR A 264 -5.82 -10.49 4.99
C TYR A 264 -6.60 -11.69 5.51
N GLY A 265 -6.68 -11.92 6.81
CA GLY A 265 -7.55 -12.93 7.40
C GLY A 265 -9.02 -12.76 6.99
N ARG A 266 -9.47 -11.53 6.68
CA ARG A 266 -10.81 -11.21 6.18
C ARG A 266 -10.93 -11.21 4.65
N ALA A 267 -9.82 -11.27 3.90
CA ALA A 267 -9.83 -11.45 2.46
C ALA A 267 -10.48 -12.79 2.09
N SER A 268 -11.02 -12.90 0.86
CA SER A 268 -11.62 -14.16 0.43
C SER A 268 -10.56 -15.27 0.30
N ALA A 269 -10.95 -16.53 0.59
CA ALA A 269 -10.06 -17.66 0.38
C ALA A 269 -9.59 -17.76 -1.10
N SER A 270 -10.48 -17.42 -2.05
CA SER A 270 -10.13 -17.39 -3.48
C SER A 270 -9.09 -16.33 -3.83
N ASP A 271 -9.12 -15.18 -3.16
CA ASP A 271 -8.12 -14.12 -3.38
C ASP A 271 -6.76 -14.52 -2.79
N ARG A 272 -6.72 -15.14 -1.60
CA ARG A 272 -5.47 -15.69 -1.03
C ARG A 272 -4.89 -16.78 -1.90
N ALA A 273 -5.72 -17.72 -2.37
CA ALA A 273 -5.30 -18.78 -3.30
C ALA A 273 -4.76 -18.20 -4.62
N ALA A 274 -5.39 -17.16 -5.15
CA ALA A 274 -4.92 -16.48 -6.36
C ALA A 274 -3.54 -15.82 -6.15
N ILE A 275 -3.32 -15.15 -5.02
CA ILE A 275 -2.02 -14.57 -4.66
C ILE A 275 -0.97 -15.68 -4.52
N ALA A 276 -1.26 -16.77 -3.79
CA ALA A 276 -0.36 -17.90 -3.61
C ALA A 276 0.03 -18.52 -4.96
N ALA A 277 -0.95 -18.76 -5.84
CA ALA A 277 -0.71 -19.29 -7.18
C ALA A 277 0.18 -18.35 -8.00
N TRP A 278 -0.06 -17.05 -7.97
CA TRP A 278 0.79 -16.08 -8.67
C TRP A 278 2.22 -16.05 -8.12
N MET A 279 2.42 -16.08 -6.81
CA MET A 279 3.75 -16.09 -6.20
C MET A 279 4.62 -17.25 -6.68
N LYS A 280 4.02 -18.40 -7.03
CA LYS A 280 4.74 -19.55 -7.57
C LYS A 280 5.11 -19.41 -9.06
N THR A 281 4.60 -18.39 -9.76
CA THR A 281 4.86 -18.14 -11.19
C THR A 281 5.92 -17.08 -11.47
N ILE A 282 6.26 -16.26 -10.47
CA ILE A 282 7.29 -15.21 -10.64
C ILE A 282 8.70 -15.84 -10.67
N PRO A 283 9.69 -15.18 -11.29
CA PRO A 283 11.07 -15.68 -11.32
C PRO A 283 11.64 -15.86 -9.91
N PRO A 284 12.29 -16.98 -9.60
CA PRO A 284 13.03 -17.13 -8.35
C PRO A 284 14.26 -16.21 -8.35
N ILE A 285 14.51 -15.53 -7.24
CA ILE A 285 15.66 -14.66 -7.05
C ILE A 285 16.41 -15.15 -5.80
N HIS A 286 17.60 -15.71 -5.99
CA HIS A 286 18.44 -16.11 -4.87
C HIS A 286 19.00 -14.86 -4.17
N ARG A 287 18.51 -14.59 -2.95
CA ARG A 287 18.95 -13.45 -2.16
C ARG A 287 18.78 -13.69 -0.67
N VAL A 288 19.91 -13.75 0.05
CA VAL A 288 19.91 -13.80 1.52
C VAL A 288 19.58 -12.41 2.06
N VAL A 289 18.50 -12.29 2.83
CA VAL A 289 18.05 -11.05 3.46
C VAL A 289 18.16 -11.19 4.97
N ARG A 290 19.06 -10.42 5.59
CA ARG A 290 19.31 -10.48 7.04
C ARG A 290 18.47 -9.46 7.79
N LYS A 291 17.89 -9.88 8.92
CA LYS A 291 17.26 -9.00 9.89
C LYS A 291 18.36 -8.25 10.68
N ALA A 292 18.18 -6.95 10.94
CA ALA A 292 19.14 -6.22 11.77
C ALA A 292 19.22 -6.84 13.18
N GLY A 293 20.43 -7.03 13.69
CA GLY A 293 20.66 -7.61 15.02
C GLY A 293 20.58 -9.15 15.08
N ALA A 294 20.38 -9.84 13.96
CA ALA A 294 20.56 -11.29 13.91
C ALA A 294 22.08 -11.58 13.96
N ASP A 295 22.51 -12.21 15.05
CA ASP A 295 23.90 -12.59 15.32
C ASP A 295 24.46 -13.46 14.17
N PRO A 296 25.71 -13.27 13.73
CA PRO A 296 26.35 -14.13 12.72
C PRO A 296 26.66 -15.57 13.20
N ALA A 297 26.28 -15.94 14.41
CA ALA A 297 26.62 -17.21 15.06
C ALA A 297 25.81 -18.43 14.56
N GLY A 298 25.51 -18.52 13.26
CA GLY A 298 24.86 -19.71 12.68
C GLY A 298 25.44 -20.17 11.34
N ALA A 299 26.34 -19.43 10.73
CA ALA A 299 26.99 -19.84 9.49
C ALA A 299 28.33 -20.51 9.83
N THR A 300 28.34 -21.84 10.02
CA THR A 300 29.54 -22.63 9.83
C THR A 300 29.99 -22.44 8.38
N ALA A 301 31.04 -21.61 8.20
CA ALA A 301 31.74 -21.55 6.92
C ALA A 301 32.20 -22.97 6.56
N PRO A 302 32.04 -23.42 5.30
CA PRO A 302 32.69 -24.64 4.88
C PRO A 302 34.18 -24.48 5.09
N ALA A 303 34.80 -25.45 5.81
CA ALA A 303 36.22 -25.49 6.07
C ALA A 303 36.96 -25.40 4.72
N ALA A 304 37.80 -24.37 4.60
CA ALA A 304 38.77 -24.31 3.53
C ALA A 304 39.65 -25.56 3.60
N THR A 305 39.55 -26.43 2.62
CA THR A 305 40.51 -27.52 2.43
C THR A 305 41.85 -26.88 2.09
N GLU A 306 42.78 -26.87 3.09
CA GLU A 306 44.19 -26.58 2.83
C GLU A 306 44.76 -27.66 1.93
N GLU A 307 44.96 -27.31 0.66
CA GLU A 307 45.74 -28.08 -0.28
C GLU A 307 47.23 -27.85 0.09
N LYS A 308 47.84 -28.92 0.59
CA LYS A 308 49.26 -28.95 0.96
C LYS A 308 50.12 -29.03 -0.28
N PRO A 309 51.06 -28.11 -0.52
CA PRO A 309 51.94 -28.21 -1.68
C PRO A 309 52.91 -29.38 -1.54
N ALA A 310 53.16 -30.08 -2.67
CA ALA A 310 54.09 -31.18 -2.83
C ALA A 310 55.56 -30.69 -2.86
#